data_f1eb4ccfdb57dd1f96f07c15b7af1c4a
#
_entry.id   f1eb4ccfdb57dd1f96f07c15b7af1c4a
#
_cell.length_a   1.000
_cell.length_b   1.000
_cell.length_c   1.000
_cell.angle_alpha   90.00
_cell.angle_beta   90.00
_cell.angle_gamma   90.00
#
_symmetry.space_group_name_H-M   'P 1'
#
loop_
_entity.id
_entity.type
_entity.pdbx_description
1 polymer ?
#
loop_
_entity_poly.entity_id
_entity_poly.type
_entity_poly.pdbx_seq_one_letter_code
_entity_poly.pdbx_strand_id
1 'polypeptide(L)'
;RFDREGDHRAAFLRVYHRMTLAVRERLRRPFFLDPPWVERVAIRFGWYYFDALARFERGGSPPPAWGYAFDIAMKKRAFLLQDILLGMNAHINNDLPLVVAEILRSEGDEQSVSRMVRRRFDHDQINRVLHDVIPAVQDEISRHYGRLIRPLGLLLGDLDRNLTTYGLKTWRDRVWRNARCLLAAGDDRERDLVIRFIEQDALSVAREIYQFTPLRLLRPLAPWMRRWRLC
;
A
#
# COMPACT_ATOMS: atom_id res chain seq x y z
N ARG A 1 4.81 3.08 -19.20
CA ARG A 1 3.55 3.09 -19.95
C ARG A 1 2.56 4.05 -19.29
N PHE A 2 2.13 3.80 -18.05
CA PHE A 2 1.10 4.57 -17.35
C PHE A 2 1.33 6.08 -17.33
N ASP A 3 2.56 6.53 -17.10
CA ASP A 3 2.90 7.96 -17.10
C ASP A 3 2.69 8.63 -18.47
N ARG A 4 3.07 7.94 -19.55
CA ARG A 4 2.90 8.43 -20.92
C ARG A 4 1.43 8.52 -21.32
N GLU A 5 0.60 7.66 -20.76
CA GLU A 5 -0.85 7.59 -21.02
C GLU A 5 -1.65 8.49 -20.07
N GLY A 6 -0.98 9.16 -19.11
CA GLY A 6 -1.63 9.97 -18.09
C GLY A 6 -2.57 9.16 -17.20
N ASP A 7 -2.27 7.88 -17.02
CA ASP A 7 -3.03 6.94 -16.21
C ASP A 7 -2.70 7.14 -14.72
N HIS A 8 -3.72 7.35 -13.90
CA HIS A 8 -3.55 7.61 -12.47
C HIS A 8 -2.97 6.43 -11.67
N ARG A 9 -3.01 5.20 -12.22
CA ARG A 9 -2.32 4.04 -11.63
C ARG A 9 -0.81 4.25 -11.48
N ALA A 10 -0.23 5.13 -12.31
CA ALA A 10 1.16 5.54 -12.20
C ALA A 10 1.51 6.16 -10.85
N ALA A 11 0.58 6.85 -10.22
CA ALA A 11 0.84 7.60 -8.99
C ALA A 11 1.19 6.67 -7.82
N PHE A 12 0.39 5.61 -7.59
CA PHE A 12 0.72 4.59 -6.60
C PHE A 12 2.05 3.90 -6.94
N LEU A 13 2.26 3.50 -8.20
CA LEU A 13 3.45 2.76 -8.61
C LEU A 13 4.75 3.58 -8.39
N ARG A 14 4.72 4.90 -8.55
CA ARG A 14 5.85 5.78 -8.23
C ARG A 14 6.18 5.76 -6.74
N VAL A 15 5.16 5.92 -5.89
CA VAL A 15 5.34 5.86 -4.43
C VAL A 15 5.89 4.50 -4.01
N TYR A 16 5.29 3.41 -4.50
CA TYR A 16 5.72 2.05 -4.23
C TYR A 16 7.17 1.79 -4.67
N HIS A 17 7.53 2.21 -5.87
CA HIS A 17 8.89 2.09 -6.38
C HIS A 17 9.90 2.82 -5.47
N ARG A 18 9.58 4.04 -5.04
CA ARG A 18 10.43 4.82 -4.14
C ARG A 18 10.63 4.12 -2.79
N MET A 19 9.56 3.60 -2.21
CA MET A 19 9.61 2.83 -0.97
C MET A 19 10.44 1.55 -1.14
N THR A 20 10.27 0.83 -2.25
CA THR A 20 11.03 -0.39 -2.56
C THR A 20 12.53 -0.11 -2.70
N LEU A 21 12.91 1.00 -3.35
CA LEU A 21 14.32 1.42 -3.44
C LEU A 21 14.92 1.70 -2.07
N ALA A 22 14.17 2.37 -1.18
CA ALA A 22 14.62 2.64 0.19
C ALA A 22 14.82 1.35 1.00
N VAL A 23 13.92 0.39 0.90
CA VAL A 23 14.07 -0.93 1.54
C VAL A 23 15.30 -1.65 0.98
N ARG A 24 15.48 -1.66 -0.35
CA ARG A 24 16.65 -2.27 -1.02
C ARG A 24 17.97 -1.66 -0.55
N GLU A 25 18.02 -0.35 -0.32
CA GLU A 25 19.21 0.29 0.21
C GLU A 25 19.51 -0.16 1.65
N ARG A 26 18.49 -0.31 2.50
CA ARG A 26 18.64 -0.79 3.88
C ARG A 26 19.08 -2.26 3.94
N LEU A 27 18.67 -3.09 2.97
CA LEU A 27 19.13 -4.48 2.85
C LEU A 27 20.64 -4.61 2.63
N ARG A 28 21.29 -3.57 2.08
CA ARG A 28 22.75 -3.55 1.84
C ARG A 28 23.57 -3.14 3.07
N ARG A 29 22.91 -2.81 4.18
CA ARG A 29 23.54 -2.31 5.42
C ARG A 29 23.09 -3.17 6.60
N PRO A 30 23.82 -3.18 7.73
CA PRO A 30 23.37 -3.83 8.96
C PRO A 30 22.15 -3.09 9.55
N PHE A 31 20.96 -3.42 9.10
CA PHE A 31 19.71 -2.75 9.52
C PHE A 31 18.64 -3.76 9.95
N PHE A 32 18.55 -4.88 9.26
CA PHE A 32 17.63 -5.97 9.56
C PHE A 32 18.35 -7.11 10.26
N LEU A 33 17.63 -7.89 11.07
CA LEU A 33 18.16 -9.10 11.71
C LEU A 33 18.27 -10.27 10.74
N ASP A 34 17.39 -10.30 9.72
CA ASP A 34 17.39 -11.29 8.65
C ASP A 34 17.09 -10.61 7.30
N PRO A 35 18.09 -9.99 6.67
CA PRO A 35 17.93 -9.35 5.38
C PRO A 35 17.37 -10.29 4.28
N PRO A 36 17.78 -11.57 4.18
CA PRO A 36 17.21 -12.49 3.20
C PRO A 36 15.69 -12.72 3.37
N TRP A 37 15.18 -12.75 4.59
CA TRP A 37 13.75 -12.86 4.84
C TRP A 37 13.01 -11.61 4.36
N VAL A 38 13.52 -10.42 4.69
CA VAL A 38 12.93 -9.15 4.26
C VAL A 38 12.91 -9.05 2.73
N GLU A 39 13.97 -9.52 2.07
CA GLU A 39 14.06 -9.54 0.60
C GLU A 39 13.00 -10.46 -0.01
N ARG A 40 12.83 -11.68 0.52
CA ARG A 40 11.78 -12.61 0.05
C ARG A 40 10.38 -12.01 0.21
N VAL A 41 10.10 -11.40 1.37
CA VAL A 41 8.84 -10.68 1.60
C VAL A 41 8.66 -9.56 0.56
N ALA A 42 9.68 -8.74 0.32
CA ALA A 42 9.59 -7.63 -0.62
C ALA A 42 9.36 -8.09 -2.07
N ILE A 43 10.04 -9.15 -2.51
CA ILE A 43 9.86 -9.74 -3.86
C ILE A 43 8.44 -10.30 -4.01
N ARG A 44 8.00 -11.10 -3.04
CA ARG A 44 6.67 -11.73 -3.08
C ARG A 44 5.55 -10.68 -2.99
N PHE A 45 5.75 -9.65 -2.19
CA PHE A 45 4.85 -8.51 -2.06
C PHE A 45 4.69 -7.77 -3.41
N GLY A 46 5.80 -7.49 -4.12
CA GLY A 46 5.73 -6.91 -5.46
C GLY A 46 4.98 -7.78 -6.46
N TRP A 47 5.15 -9.10 -6.39
CA TRP A 47 4.44 -10.03 -7.26
C TRP A 47 2.92 -9.93 -7.12
N TYR A 48 2.39 -9.81 -5.89
CA TYR A 48 0.94 -9.68 -5.65
C TYR A 48 0.34 -8.45 -6.37
N TYR A 49 1.04 -7.32 -6.36
CA TYR A 49 0.61 -6.15 -7.12
C TYR A 49 0.53 -6.42 -8.62
N PHE A 50 1.59 -7.00 -9.19
CA PHE A 50 1.62 -7.25 -10.63
C PHE A 50 0.62 -8.32 -11.07
N ASP A 51 0.36 -9.32 -10.25
CA ASP A 51 -0.69 -10.31 -10.50
C ASP A 51 -2.08 -9.67 -10.47
N ALA A 52 -2.39 -8.86 -9.47
CA ALA A 52 -3.66 -8.14 -9.37
C ALA A 52 -3.87 -7.20 -10.58
N LEU A 53 -2.81 -6.48 -10.99
CA LEU A 53 -2.85 -5.62 -12.16
C LEU A 53 -3.08 -6.42 -13.45
N ALA A 54 -2.37 -7.52 -13.64
CA ALA A 54 -2.50 -8.37 -14.80
C ALA A 54 -3.89 -9.00 -14.90
N ARG A 55 -4.49 -9.42 -13.78
CA ARG A 55 -5.89 -9.91 -13.75
C ARG A 55 -6.85 -8.82 -14.18
N PHE A 56 -6.71 -7.62 -13.62
CA PHE A 56 -7.57 -6.48 -13.98
C PHE A 56 -7.48 -6.12 -15.46
N GLU A 57 -6.28 -6.04 -16.02
CA GLU A 57 -6.06 -5.68 -17.43
C GLU A 57 -6.58 -6.73 -18.43
N ARG A 58 -6.67 -8.00 -18.01
CA ARG A 58 -7.28 -9.08 -18.80
C ARG A 58 -8.80 -9.17 -18.64
N GLY A 59 -9.45 -8.26 -17.92
CA GLY A 59 -10.88 -8.31 -17.62
C GLY A 59 -11.28 -9.39 -16.61
N GLY A 60 -10.32 -9.94 -15.88
CA GLY A 60 -10.57 -10.89 -14.79
C GLY A 60 -10.89 -10.18 -13.45
N SER A 61 -11.00 -10.97 -12.39
CA SER A 61 -11.35 -10.49 -11.05
C SER A 61 -10.10 -10.42 -10.16
N PRO A 62 -9.48 -9.25 -9.98
CA PRO A 62 -8.46 -9.06 -8.96
C PRO A 62 -9.11 -9.04 -7.56
N PRO A 63 -8.32 -9.08 -6.45
CA PRO A 63 -8.83 -8.86 -5.12
C PRO A 63 -9.69 -7.59 -5.04
N PRO A 64 -10.80 -7.58 -4.27
CA PRO A 64 -11.82 -6.51 -4.34
C PRO A 64 -11.27 -5.10 -4.11
N ALA A 65 -10.33 -4.92 -3.18
CA ALA A 65 -9.70 -3.61 -2.92
C ALA A 65 -8.89 -3.11 -4.12
N TRP A 66 -8.17 -4.01 -4.84
CA TRP A 66 -7.46 -3.68 -6.07
C TRP A 66 -8.40 -3.36 -7.23
N GLY A 67 -9.45 -4.15 -7.42
CA GLY A 67 -10.46 -3.87 -8.44
C GLY A 67 -11.06 -2.47 -8.26
N TYR A 68 -11.40 -2.12 -7.02
CA TYR A 68 -11.90 -0.79 -6.66
C TYR A 68 -10.89 0.32 -6.93
N ALA A 69 -9.64 0.15 -6.50
CA ALA A 69 -8.56 1.12 -6.69
C ALA A 69 -8.26 1.36 -8.18
N PHE A 70 -8.15 0.31 -8.97
CA PHE A 70 -7.86 0.39 -10.40
C PHE A 70 -9.02 1.03 -11.19
N ASP A 71 -10.28 0.69 -10.87
CA ASP A 71 -11.46 1.28 -11.53
C ASP A 71 -11.53 2.80 -11.26
N ILE A 72 -11.32 3.23 -10.01
CA ILE A 72 -11.32 4.64 -9.65
C ILE A 72 -10.19 5.40 -10.36
N ALA A 73 -8.98 4.86 -10.34
CA ALA A 73 -7.81 5.51 -10.96
C ALA A 73 -7.94 5.59 -12.49
N MET A 74 -8.38 4.50 -13.15
CA MET A 74 -8.56 4.46 -14.60
C MET A 74 -9.64 5.44 -15.06
N LYS A 75 -10.75 5.53 -14.33
CA LYS A 75 -11.84 6.48 -14.61
C LYS A 75 -11.54 7.90 -14.12
N LYS A 76 -10.39 8.13 -13.48
CA LYS A 76 -9.96 9.43 -12.93
C LYS A 76 -11.04 10.05 -12.03
N ARG A 77 -11.70 9.23 -11.20
CA ARG A 77 -12.83 9.65 -10.33
C ARG A 77 -12.39 10.20 -8.99
N ALA A 78 -11.11 10.07 -8.64
CA ALA A 78 -10.54 10.53 -7.40
C ALA A 78 -9.46 11.58 -7.62
N PHE A 79 -9.06 12.25 -6.53
CA PHE A 79 -7.81 13.01 -6.52
C PHE A 79 -6.63 12.05 -6.51
N LEU A 80 -5.51 12.51 -7.03
CA LEU A 80 -4.30 11.71 -7.12
C LEU A 80 -3.85 11.15 -5.77
N LEU A 81 -3.99 11.93 -4.68
CA LEU A 81 -3.70 11.46 -3.33
C LEU A 81 -4.62 10.31 -2.91
N GLN A 82 -5.91 10.37 -3.29
CA GLN A 82 -6.82 9.25 -3.04
C GLN A 82 -6.41 8.01 -3.85
N ASP A 83 -6.00 8.17 -5.12
CA ASP A 83 -5.52 7.06 -5.95
C ASP A 83 -4.28 6.41 -5.32
N ILE A 84 -3.35 7.20 -4.77
CA ILE A 84 -2.19 6.69 -4.02
C ILE A 84 -2.64 5.93 -2.77
N LEU A 85 -3.52 6.51 -1.95
CA LEU A 85 -3.99 5.90 -0.71
C LEU A 85 -4.81 4.64 -0.95
N LEU A 86 -5.62 4.60 -2.02
CA LEU A 86 -6.36 3.41 -2.43
C LEU A 86 -5.41 2.26 -2.81
N GLY A 87 -4.38 2.56 -3.60
CA GLY A 87 -3.36 1.58 -3.95
C GLY A 87 -2.55 1.12 -2.73
N MET A 88 -2.14 2.05 -1.85
CA MET A 88 -1.44 1.69 -0.60
C MET A 88 -2.30 0.82 0.31
N ASN A 89 -3.59 1.13 0.46
CA ASN A 89 -4.51 0.31 1.23
C ASN A 89 -4.64 -1.11 0.67
N ALA A 90 -4.89 -1.24 -0.63
CA ALA A 90 -4.98 -2.55 -1.27
C ALA A 90 -3.68 -3.34 -1.09
N HIS A 91 -2.52 -2.72 -1.30
CA HIS A 91 -1.25 -3.39 -1.18
C HIS A 91 -0.92 -3.77 0.28
N ILE A 92 -1.08 -2.86 1.24
CA ILE A 92 -0.70 -3.10 2.64
C ILE A 92 -1.75 -3.96 3.36
N ASN A 93 -3.04 -3.60 3.28
CA ASN A 93 -4.08 -4.25 4.10
C ASN A 93 -4.60 -5.55 3.48
N ASN A 94 -4.54 -5.71 2.16
CA ASN A 94 -4.95 -6.95 1.48
C ASN A 94 -3.77 -7.88 1.21
N ASP A 95 -2.72 -7.43 0.51
CA ASP A 95 -1.68 -8.33 0.01
C ASP A 95 -0.67 -8.72 1.08
N LEU A 96 -0.18 -7.76 1.88
CA LEU A 96 0.93 -7.99 2.79
C LEU A 96 0.65 -9.05 3.87
N PRO A 97 -0.57 -9.16 4.47
CA PRO A 97 -0.86 -10.25 5.41
C PRO A 97 -0.73 -11.64 4.77
N LEU A 98 -1.17 -11.77 3.51
CA LEU A 98 -1.08 -13.03 2.77
C LEU A 98 0.38 -13.40 2.51
N VAL A 99 1.17 -12.42 2.05
CA VAL A 99 2.61 -12.59 1.80
C VAL A 99 3.36 -12.98 3.06
N VAL A 100 3.13 -12.27 4.17
CA VAL A 100 3.81 -12.55 5.44
C VAL A 100 3.45 -13.95 5.95
N ALA A 101 2.17 -14.33 5.92
CA ALA A 101 1.73 -15.66 6.35
C ALA A 101 2.30 -16.77 5.44
N GLU A 102 2.32 -16.54 4.12
CA GLU A 102 2.89 -17.49 3.14
C GLU A 102 4.38 -17.76 3.44
N ILE A 103 5.18 -16.73 3.62
CA ILE A 103 6.62 -16.86 3.85
C ILE A 103 6.89 -17.47 5.23
N LEU A 104 6.21 -17.03 6.29
CA LEU A 104 6.37 -17.60 7.63
C LEU A 104 6.04 -19.10 7.64
N ARG A 105 4.96 -19.52 6.97
CA ARG A 105 4.57 -20.93 6.86
C ARG A 105 5.58 -21.76 6.06
N SER A 106 6.01 -21.25 4.91
CA SER A 106 6.95 -21.98 4.05
C SER A 106 8.31 -22.20 4.70
N GLU A 107 8.70 -21.38 5.66
CA GLU A 107 9.96 -21.49 6.41
C GLU A 107 9.78 -22.18 7.77
N GLY A 108 8.55 -22.58 8.16
CA GLY A 108 8.24 -23.17 9.46
C GLY A 108 8.55 -22.25 10.64
N ASP A 109 8.46 -20.93 10.41
CA ASP A 109 8.78 -19.92 11.42
C ASP A 109 7.79 -19.91 12.58
N GLU A 110 6.52 -20.26 12.32
CA GLU A 110 5.46 -20.37 13.33
C GLU A 110 5.76 -21.38 14.43
N GLN A 111 6.65 -22.33 14.17
CA GLN A 111 7.07 -23.36 15.13
C GLN A 111 8.18 -22.87 16.07
N SER A 112 8.69 -21.66 15.89
CA SER A 112 9.80 -21.10 16.66
C SER A 112 9.51 -19.69 17.16
N VAL A 113 9.31 -19.57 18.48
CA VAL A 113 9.09 -18.26 19.14
C VAL A 113 10.21 -17.29 18.83
N SER A 114 11.47 -17.71 18.88
CA SER A 114 12.62 -16.86 18.63
C SER A 114 12.65 -16.36 17.18
N ARG A 115 12.33 -17.21 16.20
CA ARG A 115 12.19 -16.78 14.80
C ARG A 115 11.04 -15.80 14.63
N MET A 116 9.87 -16.08 15.18
CA MET A 116 8.72 -15.17 15.12
C MET A 116 9.03 -13.78 15.70
N VAL A 117 9.78 -13.72 16.82
CA VAL A 117 10.22 -12.44 17.41
C VAL A 117 11.15 -11.68 16.45
N ARG A 118 12.12 -12.35 15.83
CA ARG A 118 13.03 -11.74 14.84
C ARG A 118 12.27 -11.24 13.61
N ARG A 119 11.35 -12.03 13.07
CA ARG A 119 10.49 -11.66 11.91
C ARG A 119 9.63 -10.45 12.25
N ARG A 120 9.02 -10.44 13.45
CA ARG A 120 8.26 -9.28 13.93
C ARG A 120 9.14 -8.04 14.03
N PHE A 121 10.34 -8.15 14.58
CA PHE A 121 11.27 -7.04 14.65
C PHE A 121 11.58 -6.47 13.25
N ASP A 122 11.94 -7.32 12.29
CA ASP A 122 12.25 -6.89 10.92
C ASP A 122 11.03 -6.31 10.21
N HIS A 123 9.84 -6.90 10.42
CA HIS A 123 8.60 -6.32 9.95
C HIS A 123 8.42 -4.88 10.48
N ASP A 124 8.68 -4.65 11.76
CA ASP A 124 8.53 -3.34 12.37
C ASP A 124 9.62 -2.34 11.95
N GLN A 125 10.83 -2.81 11.64
CA GLN A 125 11.91 -1.96 11.11
C GLN A 125 11.55 -1.28 9.79
N ILE A 126 10.70 -1.89 8.97
CA ILE A 126 10.17 -1.26 7.75
C ILE A 126 9.46 0.06 8.08
N ASN A 127 8.81 0.20 9.24
CA ASN A 127 8.16 1.46 9.61
C ASN A 127 9.15 2.63 9.68
N ARG A 128 10.40 2.38 10.12
CA ARG A 128 11.47 3.39 10.13
C ARG A 128 11.89 3.75 8.71
N VAL A 129 12.02 2.75 7.83
CA VAL A 129 12.33 3.01 6.41
C VAL A 129 11.25 3.87 5.76
N LEU A 130 9.98 3.55 6.00
CA LEU A 130 8.85 4.31 5.47
C LEU A 130 8.84 5.74 6.02
N HIS A 131 9.05 5.91 7.32
CA HIS A 131 9.16 7.24 7.95
C HIS A 131 10.25 8.10 7.29
N ASP A 132 11.43 7.53 7.06
CA ASP A 132 12.58 8.24 6.49
C ASP A 132 12.35 8.65 5.03
N VAL A 133 11.54 7.89 4.28
CA VAL A 133 11.32 8.13 2.84
C VAL A 133 10.11 9.03 2.56
N ILE A 134 9.19 9.22 3.51
CA ILE A 134 7.98 10.03 3.33
C ILE A 134 8.28 11.44 2.76
N PRO A 135 9.26 12.23 3.29
CA PRO A 135 9.54 13.55 2.75
C PRO A 135 9.95 13.52 1.28
N ALA A 136 10.80 12.56 0.89
CA ALA A 136 11.23 12.41 -0.49
C ALA A 136 10.08 11.99 -1.43
N VAL A 137 9.14 11.18 -0.93
CA VAL A 137 7.91 10.82 -1.65
C VAL A 137 7.00 12.04 -1.82
N GLN A 138 6.81 12.83 -0.77
CA GLN A 138 6.01 14.05 -0.82
C GLN A 138 6.59 15.06 -1.83
N ASP A 139 7.92 15.26 -1.84
CA ASP A 139 8.62 16.12 -2.79
C ASP A 139 8.47 15.63 -4.24
N GLU A 140 8.57 14.32 -4.46
CA GLU A 140 8.42 13.73 -5.79
C GLU A 140 6.98 13.88 -6.31
N ILE A 141 5.99 13.61 -5.47
CA ILE A 141 4.58 13.83 -5.78
C ILE A 141 4.32 15.31 -6.08
N SER A 142 4.86 16.21 -5.27
CA SER A 142 4.73 17.66 -5.45
C SER A 142 5.37 18.13 -6.76
N ARG A 143 6.53 17.61 -7.13
CA ARG A 143 7.21 17.96 -8.38
C ARG A 143 6.47 17.49 -9.63
N HIS A 144 5.93 16.28 -9.61
CA HIS A 144 5.25 15.71 -10.77
C HIS A 144 3.80 16.17 -10.92
N TYR A 145 3.15 16.49 -9.81
CA TYR A 145 1.72 16.79 -9.74
C TYR A 145 1.43 18.16 -9.09
N GLY A 146 2.44 18.90 -8.83
CA GLY A 146 2.75 20.07 -8.04
C GLY A 146 1.66 21.07 -7.76
N ARG A 147 0.94 21.61 -8.72
CA ARG A 147 -0.08 22.65 -8.45
C ARG A 147 -1.41 22.10 -7.95
N LEU A 148 -1.66 20.81 -8.14
CA LEU A 148 -2.90 20.13 -7.76
C LEU A 148 -2.95 19.70 -6.28
N ILE A 149 -1.79 19.55 -5.65
CA ILE A 149 -1.67 19.10 -4.25
C ILE A 149 -1.51 20.29 -3.30
N ARG A 150 -1.01 21.45 -3.77
CA ARG A 150 -0.85 22.66 -2.94
C ARG A 150 -2.13 23.09 -2.20
N PRO A 151 -3.32 23.17 -2.84
CA PRO A 151 -4.55 23.49 -2.11
C PRO A 151 -4.93 22.42 -1.08
N LEU A 152 -4.58 21.17 -1.35
CA LEU A 152 -4.82 20.05 -0.44
C LEU A 152 -3.86 20.07 0.75
N GLY A 153 -2.60 20.44 0.54
CA GLY A 153 -1.62 20.68 1.60
C GLY A 153 -1.99 21.83 2.51
N LEU A 154 -2.62 22.89 1.98
CA LEU A 154 -3.16 24.01 2.76
C LEU A 154 -4.43 23.61 3.55
N LEU A 155 -5.24 22.67 3.06
CA LEU A 155 -6.49 22.22 3.69
C LEU A 155 -6.29 21.08 4.70
N LEU A 156 -5.26 20.24 4.48
CA LEU A 156 -4.93 19.15 5.37
C LEU A 156 -3.83 19.54 6.37
N GLY A 157 -3.35 20.79 6.27
CA GLY A 157 -2.18 21.26 7.00
C GLY A 157 -0.93 20.47 6.59
N ASP A 158 0.14 20.62 7.29
CA ASP A 158 1.16 19.58 7.42
C ASP A 158 0.46 18.36 8.06
N LEU A 159 -0.24 17.58 7.24
CA LEU A 159 -0.70 16.25 7.67
C LEU A 159 0.56 15.55 8.08
N ASP A 160 0.84 15.77 9.32
CA ASP A 160 2.10 15.68 9.97
C ASP A 160 2.67 14.33 9.56
N ARG A 161 3.92 14.34 9.14
CA ARG A 161 4.67 13.11 8.88
C ARG A 161 4.42 12.06 9.97
N ASN A 162 4.19 12.52 11.20
CA ASN A 162 3.83 11.70 12.34
C ASN A 162 2.44 11.06 12.18
N LEU A 163 1.44 11.77 11.68
CA LEU A 163 0.10 11.22 11.47
C LEU A 163 0.09 10.17 10.36
N THR A 164 0.80 10.45 9.25
CA THR A 164 0.99 9.49 8.14
C THR A 164 1.75 8.25 8.62
N THR A 165 2.82 8.44 9.37
CA THR A 165 3.62 7.34 9.95
C THR A 165 2.80 6.52 10.94
N TYR A 166 2.00 7.17 11.79
CA TYR A 166 1.12 6.50 12.74
C TYR A 166 0.06 5.65 12.01
N GLY A 167 -0.56 6.21 10.98
CA GLY A 167 -1.53 5.48 10.16
C GLY A 167 -0.92 4.25 9.48
N LEU A 168 0.26 4.40 8.86
CA LEU A 168 0.98 3.28 8.24
C LEU A 168 1.40 2.23 9.27
N LYS A 169 1.88 2.64 10.44
CA LYS A 169 2.21 1.72 11.53
C LYS A 169 0.97 0.93 11.98
N THR A 170 -0.16 1.59 12.15
CA THR A 170 -1.42 0.95 12.56
C THR A 170 -1.86 -0.09 11.52
N TRP A 171 -1.76 0.22 10.22
CA TRP A 171 -2.03 -0.75 9.16
C TRP A 171 -1.07 -1.93 9.22
N ARG A 172 0.23 -1.70 9.41
CA ARG A 172 1.23 -2.77 9.47
C ARG A 172 1.10 -3.64 10.74
N ASP A 173 0.65 -3.08 11.85
CA ASP A 173 0.29 -3.86 13.04
C ASP A 173 -0.92 -4.76 12.78
N ARG A 174 -1.91 -4.29 12.01
CA ARG A 174 -3.05 -5.10 11.54
C ARG A 174 -2.57 -6.21 10.61
N VAL A 175 -1.67 -5.92 9.68
CA VAL A 175 -1.04 -6.92 8.79
C VAL A 175 -0.47 -8.08 9.59
N TRP A 176 0.32 -7.80 10.61
CA TRP A 176 0.93 -8.85 11.43
C TRP A 176 -0.11 -9.69 12.17
N ARG A 177 -1.16 -9.06 12.72
CA ARG A 177 -2.27 -9.80 13.35
C ARG A 177 -2.99 -10.70 12.34
N ASN A 178 -3.32 -10.19 11.18
CA ASN A 178 -4.00 -10.95 10.12
C ASN A 178 -3.14 -12.12 9.62
N ALA A 179 -1.83 -11.91 9.45
CA ALA A 179 -0.90 -12.98 9.10
C ALA A 179 -0.88 -14.08 10.16
N ARG A 180 -0.90 -13.73 11.44
CA ARG A 180 -1.01 -14.71 12.52
C ARG A 180 -2.34 -15.47 12.53
N CYS A 181 -3.45 -14.81 12.22
CA CYS A 181 -4.74 -15.48 12.05
C CYS A 181 -4.68 -16.50 10.90
N LEU A 182 -4.06 -16.15 9.78
CA LEU A 182 -3.85 -17.06 8.64
C LEU A 182 -2.97 -18.28 9.01
N LEU A 183 -1.96 -18.08 9.84
CA LEU A 183 -1.10 -19.16 10.32
C LEU A 183 -1.83 -20.10 11.29
N ALA A 184 -2.70 -19.54 12.14
CA ALA A 184 -3.46 -20.28 13.14
C ALA A 184 -4.65 -21.06 12.56
N ALA A 185 -5.06 -20.78 11.31
CA ALA A 185 -6.14 -21.48 10.64
C ALA A 185 -5.80 -22.98 10.52
N GLY A 186 -6.67 -23.85 11.08
CA GLY A 186 -6.47 -25.29 11.17
C GLY A 186 -6.73 -26.04 9.87
N ASP A 187 -7.54 -25.46 8.98
CA ASP A 187 -7.89 -26.04 7.67
C ASP A 187 -8.04 -24.95 6.59
N ASP A 188 -8.24 -25.41 5.35
CA ASP A 188 -8.40 -24.52 4.19
C ASP A 188 -9.69 -23.69 4.29
N ARG A 189 -10.76 -24.19 4.89
CA ARG A 189 -12.02 -23.47 5.07
C ARG A 189 -11.85 -22.30 6.04
N GLU A 190 -11.20 -22.51 7.16
CA GLU A 190 -10.88 -21.43 8.10
C GLU A 190 -9.96 -20.40 7.47
N ARG A 191 -8.94 -20.85 6.74
CA ARG A 191 -8.04 -19.98 6.00
C ARG A 191 -8.78 -19.11 5.00
N ASP A 192 -9.70 -19.68 4.22
CA ASP A 192 -10.52 -18.96 3.27
C ASP A 192 -11.43 -17.94 3.94
N LEU A 193 -11.94 -18.23 5.13
CA LEU A 193 -12.74 -17.27 5.92
C LEU A 193 -11.87 -16.06 6.33
N VAL A 194 -10.65 -16.31 6.80
CA VAL A 194 -9.71 -15.22 7.15
C VAL A 194 -9.35 -14.39 5.92
N ILE A 195 -9.09 -15.01 4.77
CA ILE A 195 -8.80 -14.30 3.51
C ILE A 195 -9.98 -13.41 3.12
N ARG A 196 -11.20 -13.93 3.11
CA ARG A 196 -12.40 -13.14 2.81
C ARG A 196 -12.59 -11.97 3.78
N PHE A 197 -12.30 -12.17 5.06
CA PHE A 197 -12.33 -11.09 6.05
C PHE A 197 -11.32 -9.99 5.70
N ILE A 198 -10.07 -10.35 5.38
CA ILE A 198 -9.01 -9.42 4.97
C ILE A 198 -9.43 -8.63 3.73
N GLU A 199 -9.97 -9.30 2.72
CA GLU A 199 -10.44 -8.68 1.48
C GLU A 199 -11.57 -7.67 1.71
N GLN A 200 -12.56 -8.03 2.55
CA GLN A 200 -13.69 -7.16 2.87
C GLN A 200 -13.28 -5.96 3.73
N ASP A 201 -12.39 -6.16 4.71
CA ASP A 201 -11.84 -5.08 5.53
C ASP A 201 -11.05 -4.08 4.65
N ALA A 202 -10.16 -4.58 3.78
CA ALA A 202 -9.44 -3.73 2.84
C ALA A 202 -10.36 -2.97 1.87
N LEU A 203 -11.43 -3.60 1.39
CA LEU A 203 -12.45 -2.94 0.56
C LEU A 203 -13.23 -1.88 1.34
N SER A 204 -13.57 -2.13 2.61
CA SER A 204 -14.24 -1.14 3.48
C SER A 204 -13.36 0.09 3.65
N VAL A 205 -12.10 -0.08 3.99
CA VAL A 205 -11.13 1.03 4.09
C VAL A 205 -10.98 1.78 2.77
N ALA A 206 -10.98 1.07 1.63
CA ALA A 206 -10.93 1.72 0.32
C ALA A 206 -12.15 2.64 0.08
N ARG A 207 -13.35 2.21 0.48
CA ARG A 207 -14.58 3.02 0.38
C ARG A 207 -14.50 4.25 1.29
N GLU A 208 -13.99 4.11 2.51
CA GLU A 208 -13.79 5.22 3.45
C GLU A 208 -12.82 6.26 2.87
N ILE A 209 -11.65 5.82 2.35
CA ILE A 209 -10.69 6.70 1.68
C ILE A 209 -11.36 7.48 0.53
N TYR A 210 -12.14 6.78 -0.28
CA TYR A 210 -12.82 7.41 -1.42
C TYR A 210 -13.93 8.36 -0.98
N GLN A 211 -14.64 8.06 0.11
CA GLN A 211 -15.77 8.84 0.64
C GLN A 211 -15.33 9.96 1.58
N PHE A 212 -14.05 10.06 1.93
CA PHE A 212 -13.56 11.05 2.89
C PHE A 212 -14.05 12.46 2.55
N THR A 213 -14.87 13.02 3.42
CA THR A 213 -15.71 14.19 3.16
C THR A 213 -14.93 15.43 2.69
N PRO A 214 -13.78 15.84 3.29
CA PRO A 214 -13.05 17.01 2.80
C PRO A 214 -12.64 16.89 1.34
N LEU A 215 -12.20 15.72 0.91
CA LEU A 215 -11.83 15.46 -0.47
C LEU A 215 -13.06 15.30 -1.38
N ARG A 216 -14.16 14.75 -0.86
CA ARG A 216 -15.40 14.60 -1.62
C ARG A 216 -16.01 15.95 -2.01
N LEU A 217 -15.99 16.94 -1.13
CA LEU A 217 -16.51 18.28 -1.40
C LEU A 217 -15.71 19.00 -2.53
N LEU A 218 -14.43 18.65 -2.72
CA LEU A 218 -13.59 19.21 -3.77
C LEU A 218 -13.68 18.46 -5.11
N ARG A 219 -14.34 17.28 -5.18
CA ARG A 219 -14.45 16.48 -6.41
C ARG A 219 -15.03 17.22 -7.62
N PRO A 220 -16.07 18.05 -7.49
CA PRO A 220 -16.59 18.81 -8.64
C PRO A 220 -15.55 19.71 -9.28
N LEU A 221 -14.52 20.11 -8.53
CA LEU A 221 -13.42 20.95 -9.02
C LEU A 221 -12.29 20.13 -9.68
N ALA A 222 -12.25 18.80 -9.49
CA ALA A 222 -11.20 17.94 -10.00
C ALA A 222 -11.00 18.00 -11.54
N PRO A 223 -12.04 18.04 -12.39
CA PRO A 223 -11.88 18.21 -13.84
C PRO A 223 -11.30 19.58 -14.19
N TRP A 224 -11.72 20.62 -13.50
CA TRP A 224 -11.23 21.98 -13.71
C TRP A 224 -9.77 22.14 -13.27
N MET A 225 -9.40 21.63 -12.14
CA MET A 225 -8.01 21.60 -11.64
C MET A 225 -7.05 20.80 -12.55
N ARG A 226 -7.56 19.84 -13.34
CA ARG A 226 -6.79 19.06 -14.32
C ARG A 226 -6.52 19.82 -15.62
N ARG A 227 -7.40 20.74 -16.01
CA ARG A 227 -7.28 21.56 -17.23
C ARG A 227 -6.09 22.54 -17.21
N TRP A 228 -5.63 22.91 -16.02
CA TRP A 228 -4.50 23.83 -15.82
C TRP A 228 -3.11 23.17 -16.03
N ARG A 229 -3.06 21.95 -16.54
CA ARG A 229 -1.80 21.26 -16.92
C ARG A 229 -1.28 21.64 -18.31
N LEU A 230 -2.02 22.41 -19.08
CA LEU A 230 -1.71 22.71 -20.50
C LEU A 230 -1.22 24.14 -20.76
N CYS A 231 -0.78 24.86 -19.72
CA CYS A 231 -0.08 26.14 -19.87
C CYS A 231 1.23 26.15 -19.06
#